data_28b7134f7898a0da82f8054d7e70300e
#
_entry.id   28b7134f7898a0da82f8054d7e70300e
#
_cell.length_a   1.000
_cell.length_b   1.000
_cell.length_c   1.000
_cell.angle_alpha   90.00
_cell.angle_beta   90.00
_cell.angle_gamma   90.00
#
_symmetry.space_group_name_H-M   'P 1'
#
loop_
_entity.id
_entity.type
_entity.pdbx_description
1 polymer ?
#
loop_
_entity_poly.entity_id
_entity_poly.type
_entity_poly.pdbx_seq_one_letter_code
_entity_poly.pdbx_strand_id
1 'polypeptide(L)'
;MTGERDTPENSSDTDDRRTSHPCSGSRGERVRSDGGANSGRDRHRILRELRGELVRHPAVRSADGEPPDEYRELRAVLTPSWFGRSTETASLRVTWIPNPTPGPEASDRANDTWMRTPIRTYYTLHYSQPDGLDCGFHCEPNPHVDGLLHYQKREDTNDAYTYELVSFGARSVTGLLWKMMDALDARLDD
;
A
#
# COMPACT_ATOMS: atom_id res chain seq x y z
N MET A 1 -2.88 63.96 -5.96
CA MET A 1 -2.12 64.13 -4.72
C MET A 1 -1.23 62.89 -4.63
N THR A 2 -0.08 62.85 -5.30
CA THR A 2 1.24 63.49 -5.05
C THR A 2 1.87 63.07 -3.72
N GLY A 3 2.99 62.40 -3.83
CA GLY A 3 3.96 62.12 -2.77
C GLY A 3 4.74 60.86 -3.08
N GLU A 4 5.61 60.83 -3.88
CA GLU A 4 7.03 60.93 -4.19
C GLU A 4 7.99 61.10 -3.02
N ARG A 5 9.12 60.39 -3.17
CA ARG A 5 10.49 60.57 -2.64
C ARG A 5 10.83 59.70 -1.43
N ASP A 6 12.01 59.16 -1.23
CA ASP A 6 13.32 59.24 -1.92
C ASP A 6 14.19 58.08 -1.40
N THR A 7 15.06 57.59 -2.25
CA THR A 7 16.26 56.80 -1.91
C THR A 7 17.32 57.67 -1.22
N PRO A 8 18.32 57.13 -0.52
CA PRO A 8 19.63 57.14 -1.11
C PRO A 8 20.49 55.88 -0.96
N GLU A 9 21.31 55.69 -1.97
CA GLU A 9 22.54 54.90 -2.01
C GLU A 9 23.53 55.28 -0.89
N ASN A 10 24.27 54.29 -0.42
CA ASN A 10 25.66 54.55 -0.06
C ASN A 10 26.55 53.32 -0.30
N SER A 11 27.49 53.56 -1.19
CA SER A 11 28.66 52.73 -1.48
C SER A 11 29.69 52.82 -0.37
N SER A 12 30.43 51.78 -0.13
CA SER A 12 31.87 51.85 0.09
C SER A 12 32.52 50.46 0.13
N ASP A 13 33.40 50.33 -0.80
CA ASP A 13 34.56 49.49 -1.00
C ASP A 13 35.42 49.26 0.25
N THR A 14 36.01 48.04 0.32
CA THR A 14 37.44 47.76 0.60
C THR A 14 37.60 46.27 0.81
N ASP A 15 38.17 45.56 -0.10
CA ASP A 15 39.56 45.15 -0.34
C ASP A 15 40.15 44.14 0.63
N ASP A 16 40.55 43.03 0.00
CA ASP A 16 41.76 42.21 0.19
C ASP A 16 41.93 41.34 1.45
N ARG A 17 41.94 40.02 1.25
CA ARG A 17 43.16 39.17 1.44
C ARG A 17 42.86 37.67 1.21
N ARG A 18 43.60 37.16 0.23
CA ARG A 18 43.91 35.74 0.00
C ARG A 18 44.37 35.04 1.26
N THR A 19 43.79 33.87 1.50
CA THR A 19 44.52 32.71 2.01
C THR A 19 43.91 31.41 1.45
N SER A 20 44.66 30.83 0.55
CA SER A 20 44.46 29.49 0.02
C SER A 20 44.79 28.42 1.06
N HIS A 21 43.81 27.59 1.41
CA HIS A 21 44.09 26.30 2.01
C HIS A 21 43.38 25.22 1.19
N PRO A 22 44.05 24.16 0.76
CA PRO A 22 43.41 23.03 0.09
C PRO A 22 42.77 22.13 1.18
N CYS A 23 41.46 22.17 1.33
CA CYS A 23 40.76 21.18 2.10
C CYS A 23 40.47 19.98 1.22
N SER A 24 41.13 18.90 1.59
CA SER A 24 40.88 17.52 1.18
C SER A 24 39.40 17.25 0.95
N GLY A 25 39.07 16.85 -0.28
CA GLY A 25 37.75 16.31 -0.60
C GLY A 25 37.53 15.01 0.15
N SER A 26 36.78 15.04 1.22
CA SER A 26 36.12 13.84 1.70
C SER A 26 35.03 13.53 0.70
N ARG A 27 35.29 12.52 -0.13
CA ARG A 27 34.25 11.83 -0.90
C ARG A 27 33.19 11.35 0.10
N GLY A 28 32.12 12.12 0.22
CA GLY A 28 30.89 11.62 0.82
C GLY A 28 30.42 10.43 -0.02
N GLU A 29 30.73 9.27 0.46
CA GLU A 29 30.14 8.00 0.02
C GLU A 29 28.63 8.14 0.21
N ARG A 30 27.94 8.42 -0.89
CA ARG A 30 26.49 8.37 -0.91
C ARG A 30 26.15 6.90 -0.70
N VAL A 31 25.80 6.55 0.52
CA VAL A 31 25.10 5.32 0.83
C VAL A 31 23.82 5.37 -0.02
N ARG A 32 23.88 4.71 -1.15
CA ARG A 32 22.69 4.44 -1.95
C ARG A 32 21.85 3.52 -1.10
N SER A 33 20.72 3.99 -0.66
CA SER A 33 19.70 3.16 -0.01
C SER A 33 19.09 2.24 -1.07
N ASP A 34 19.73 1.10 -1.32
CA ASP A 34 19.27 0.06 -2.25
C ASP A 34 17.99 -0.67 -1.78
N GLY A 35 17.42 -0.27 -0.65
CA GLY A 35 16.21 -0.89 -0.09
C GLY A 35 14.97 -0.77 -0.98
N GLY A 36 14.84 0.29 -1.78
CA GLY A 36 13.67 0.52 -2.62
C GLY A 36 13.59 -0.40 -3.86
N ALA A 37 14.74 -0.69 -4.49
CA ALA A 37 14.78 -1.50 -5.71
C ALA A 37 14.47 -3.00 -5.42
N ASN A 38 14.88 -3.52 -4.27
CA ASN A 38 14.59 -4.89 -3.85
C ASN A 38 13.11 -5.06 -3.50
N SER A 39 12.50 -4.08 -2.83
CA SER A 39 11.08 -4.10 -2.47
C SER A 39 10.16 -4.17 -3.70
N GLY A 40 10.49 -3.46 -4.79
CA GLY A 40 9.72 -3.51 -6.05
C GLY A 40 9.78 -4.88 -6.71
N ARG A 41 10.98 -5.48 -6.79
CA ARG A 41 11.18 -6.83 -7.37
C ARG A 41 10.48 -7.91 -6.55
N ASP A 42 10.55 -7.84 -5.24
CA ASP A 42 9.89 -8.78 -4.35
C ASP A 42 8.38 -8.69 -4.47
N ARG A 43 7.82 -7.48 -4.53
CA ARG A 43 6.40 -7.25 -4.77
C ARG A 43 5.96 -7.88 -6.09
N HIS A 44 6.65 -7.56 -7.20
CA HIS A 44 6.33 -8.10 -8.51
C HIS A 44 6.35 -9.63 -8.51
N ARG A 45 7.39 -10.25 -7.92
CA ARG A 45 7.51 -11.71 -7.81
C ARG A 45 6.34 -12.32 -7.05
N ILE A 46 5.98 -11.75 -5.90
CA ILE A 46 4.86 -12.21 -5.08
C ILE A 46 3.54 -12.07 -5.83
N LEU A 47 3.28 -10.92 -6.43
CA LEU A 47 2.05 -10.69 -7.18
C LEU A 47 1.94 -11.63 -8.39
N ARG A 48 3.05 -11.95 -9.07
CA ARG A 48 3.04 -12.98 -10.13
C ARG A 48 2.64 -14.36 -9.62
N GLU A 49 3.14 -14.75 -8.46
CA GLU A 49 2.77 -16.02 -7.80
C GLU A 49 1.27 -16.02 -7.46
N LEU A 50 0.78 -14.96 -6.80
CA LEU A 50 -0.63 -14.80 -6.45
C LEU A 50 -1.54 -14.77 -7.68
N ARG A 51 -1.13 -14.14 -8.78
CA ARG A 51 -1.86 -14.18 -10.04
C ARG A 51 -2.01 -15.62 -10.56
N GLY A 52 -0.92 -16.40 -10.50
CA GLY A 52 -0.93 -17.80 -10.88
C GLY A 52 -1.91 -18.64 -10.08
N GLU A 53 -2.11 -18.31 -8.81
CA GLU A 53 -3.12 -18.96 -7.95
C GLU A 53 -4.54 -18.45 -8.28
N LEU A 54 -4.73 -17.14 -8.39
CA LEU A 54 -6.04 -16.55 -8.68
C LEU A 54 -6.67 -17.13 -9.96
N VAL A 55 -5.90 -17.26 -11.06
CA VAL A 55 -6.44 -17.80 -12.32
C VAL A 55 -6.87 -19.28 -12.23
N ARG A 56 -6.50 -19.99 -11.17
CA ARG A 56 -6.94 -21.37 -10.90
C ARG A 56 -8.25 -21.41 -10.10
N HIS A 57 -8.64 -20.30 -9.49
CA HIS A 57 -9.87 -20.24 -8.70
C HIS A 57 -11.10 -20.23 -9.61
N PRO A 58 -12.10 -21.09 -9.39
CA PRO A 58 -13.25 -21.21 -10.30
C PRO A 58 -14.11 -19.94 -10.38
N ALA A 59 -14.10 -19.10 -9.35
CA ALA A 59 -14.76 -17.80 -9.38
C ALA A 59 -14.03 -16.74 -10.23
N VAL A 60 -12.78 -16.96 -10.63
CA VAL A 60 -11.96 -15.97 -11.35
C VAL A 60 -12.04 -16.21 -12.87
N ARG A 61 -12.55 -15.23 -13.61
CA ARG A 61 -12.59 -15.23 -15.07
C ARG A 61 -11.27 -14.83 -15.68
N SER A 62 -10.63 -13.80 -15.11
CA SER A 62 -9.31 -13.33 -15.50
C SER A 62 -8.62 -12.66 -14.31
N ALA A 63 -7.29 -12.65 -14.32
CA ALA A 63 -6.49 -11.88 -13.38
C ALA A 63 -5.25 -11.34 -14.08
N ASP A 64 -5.03 -10.04 -13.98
CA ASP A 64 -3.95 -9.33 -14.62
C ASP A 64 -3.16 -8.50 -13.61
N GLY A 65 -1.88 -8.33 -13.87
CA GLY A 65 -1.01 -7.48 -13.07
C GLY A 65 -0.89 -6.09 -13.67
N GLU A 66 -0.93 -5.07 -12.86
CA GLU A 66 -0.79 -3.67 -13.25
C GLU A 66 0.38 -2.98 -12.53
N PRO A 67 1.24 -2.28 -13.30
CA PRO A 67 1.40 -2.34 -14.77
C PRO A 67 1.95 -3.69 -15.24
N PRO A 68 1.79 -4.07 -16.53
CA PRO A 68 2.15 -5.40 -17.02
C PRO A 68 3.62 -5.80 -16.86
N ASP A 69 4.51 -4.84 -16.92
CA ASP A 69 5.96 -5.09 -16.83
C ASP A 69 6.46 -5.20 -15.38
N GLU A 70 5.79 -4.50 -14.45
CA GLU A 70 6.16 -4.47 -13.04
C GLU A 70 4.92 -4.40 -12.15
N TYR A 71 4.37 -5.55 -11.78
CA TYR A 71 3.14 -5.62 -11.00
C TYR A 71 3.25 -4.84 -9.69
N ARG A 72 2.34 -3.89 -9.51
CA ARG A 72 2.11 -3.15 -8.27
C ARG A 72 0.82 -3.57 -7.60
N GLU A 73 -0.12 -4.04 -8.40
CA GLU A 73 -1.37 -4.66 -7.96
C GLU A 73 -1.81 -5.75 -8.94
N LEU A 74 -2.76 -6.57 -8.52
CA LEU A 74 -3.52 -7.47 -9.39
C LEU A 74 -4.94 -6.97 -9.48
N ARG A 75 -5.52 -7.09 -10.67
CA ARG A 75 -6.95 -6.92 -10.91
C ARG A 75 -7.51 -8.20 -11.49
N ALA A 76 -8.54 -8.72 -10.83
CA ALA A 76 -9.25 -9.90 -11.32
C ALA A 76 -10.72 -9.57 -11.57
N VAL A 77 -11.25 -10.16 -12.63
CA VAL A 77 -12.69 -10.18 -12.92
C VAL A 77 -13.25 -11.48 -12.36
N LEU A 78 -14.29 -11.37 -11.57
CA LEU A 78 -14.93 -12.48 -10.91
C LEU A 78 -16.25 -12.88 -11.55
N THR A 79 -16.72 -14.09 -11.27
CA THR A 79 -18.06 -14.59 -11.52
C THR A 79 -18.88 -14.44 -10.24
N PRO A 80 -19.73 -13.41 -10.11
CA PRO A 80 -20.40 -13.12 -8.83
C PRO A 80 -21.35 -14.21 -8.37
N SER A 81 -21.94 -14.98 -9.29
CA SER A 81 -22.81 -16.12 -8.96
C SER A 81 -22.09 -17.23 -8.18
N TRP A 82 -20.76 -17.28 -8.22
CA TRP A 82 -19.98 -18.17 -7.36
C TRP A 82 -20.16 -17.80 -5.88
N PHE A 83 -20.31 -16.52 -5.59
CA PHE A 83 -20.51 -15.97 -4.24
C PHE A 83 -22.00 -15.72 -3.93
N GLY A 84 -22.91 -16.45 -4.52
CA GLY A 84 -24.36 -16.27 -4.30
C GLY A 84 -24.92 -14.93 -4.79
N ARG A 85 -24.15 -14.11 -5.51
CA ARG A 85 -24.55 -12.76 -5.92
C ARG A 85 -25.19 -12.74 -7.31
N SER A 86 -26.19 -11.87 -7.48
CA SER A 86 -26.97 -11.76 -8.74
C SER A 86 -26.44 -10.69 -9.71
N THR A 87 -25.41 -9.96 -9.37
CA THR A 87 -24.77 -8.96 -10.25
C THR A 87 -24.06 -9.65 -11.43
N GLU A 88 -23.91 -8.93 -12.55
CA GLU A 88 -23.25 -9.51 -13.74
C GLU A 88 -21.74 -9.62 -13.62
N THR A 89 -21.12 -8.69 -12.90
CA THR A 89 -19.66 -8.61 -12.74
C THR A 89 -19.28 -8.20 -11.35
N ALA A 90 -18.13 -8.67 -10.92
CA ALA A 90 -17.43 -8.18 -9.73
C ALA A 90 -15.94 -8.11 -10.01
N SER A 91 -15.25 -7.28 -9.29
CA SER A 91 -13.79 -7.14 -9.38
C SER A 91 -13.13 -7.46 -8.05
N LEU A 92 -11.91 -7.99 -8.15
CA LEU A 92 -11.03 -8.20 -7.02
C LEU A 92 -9.72 -7.47 -7.28
N ARG A 93 -9.29 -6.65 -6.34
CA ARG A 93 -7.98 -6.00 -6.35
C ARG A 93 -7.11 -6.58 -5.24
N VAL A 94 -5.90 -6.96 -5.58
CA VAL A 94 -4.91 -7.45 -4.61
C VAL A 94 -3.67 -6.56 -4.68
N THR A 95 -3.26 -6.05 -3.52
CA THR A 95 -1.99 -5.33 -3.37
C THR A 95 -1.06 -6.07 -2.41
N TRP A 96 0.23 -5.87 -2.59
CA TRP A 96 1.24 -6.46 -1.72
C TRP A 96 2.45 -5.53 -1.61
N ILE A 97 2.74 -5.09 -0.40
CA ILE A 97 3.83 -4.15 -0.14
C ILE A 97 4.77 -4.81 0.88
N PRO A 98 5.85 -5.47 0.42
CA PRO A 98 6.84 -6.04 1.32
C PRO A 98 7.64 -4.92 1.99
N ASN A 99 7.90 -5.05 3.29
CA ASN A 99 8.70 -4.13 4.07
C ASN A 99 8.31 -2.65 3.89
N PRO A 100 7.04 -2.27 4.17
CA PRO A 100 6.61 -0.90 4.02
C PRO A 100 7.43 0.02 4.94
N THR A 101 7.75 1.22 4.44
CA THR A 101 8.34 2.26 5.30
C THR A 101 7.31 2.64 6.37
N PRO A 102 7.66 2.60 7.66
CA PRO A 102 6.75 3.02 8.72
C PRO A 102 6.32 4.47 8.48
N GLY A 103 5.01 4.72 8.48
CA GLY A 103 4.48 6.07 8.48
C GLY A 103 4.81 6.80 9.80
N PRO A 104 4.72 8.15 9.85
CA PRO A 104 5.01 8.93 11.05
C PRO A 104 4.14 8.49 12.25
N GLU A 105 2.92 8.03 12.01
CA GLU A 105 2.00 7.55 13.05
C GLU A 105 2.37 6.17 13.63
N ALA A 106 3.16 5.38 12.90
CA ALA A 106 3.63 4.08 13.39
C ALA A 106 4.74 4.22 14.43
N SER A 107 5.42 5.37 14.48
CA SER A 107 6.52 5.64 15.41
C SER A 107 6.04 5.75 16.86
N ASP A 108 4.86 6.32 17.10
CA ASP A 108 4.35 6.54 18.46
C ASP A 108 3.78 5.26 19.09
N ARG A 109 3.45 4.24 18.27
CA ARG A 109 2.95 2.94 18.71
C ARG A 109 4.05 1.85 18.78
N ALA A 110 5.30 2.25 18.63
CA ALA A 110 6.47 1.34 18.58
C ALA A 110 6.70 0.50 19.87
N ASN A 111 6.00 0.80 20.94
CA ASN A 111 6.06 0.06 22.20
C ASN A 111 5.10 -1.13 22.28
N ASP A 112 4.24 -1.32 21.29
CA ASP A 112 3.27 -2.42 21.30
C ASP A 112 3.91 -3.74 20.85
N THR A 113 3.66 -4.79 21.62
CA THR A 113 4.26 -6.13 21.49
C THR A 113 4.06 -6.79 20.12
N TRP A 114 3.05 -6.37 19.35
CA TRP A 114 2.76 -6.90 18.02
C TRP A 114 3.72 -6.39 16.92
N MET A 115 4.45 -5.29 17.14
CA MET A 115 5.51 -4.81 16.23
C MET A 115 6.74 -5.74 16.17
N ARG A 116 6.80 -6.77 16.99
CA ARG A 116 7.92 -7.75 17.00
C ARG A 116 7.83 -8.82 15.94
N THR A 117 6.78 -8.82 15.10
CA THR A 117 6.65 -9.79 14.00
C THR A 117 7.61 -9.38 12.87
N PRO A 118 8.55 -10.26 12.46
CA PRO A 118 9.64 -9.90 11.53
C PRO A 118 9.19 -9.68 10.08
N ILE A 119 7.91 -9.85 9.77
CA ILE A 119 7.37 -9.67 8.41
C ILE A 119 6.41 -8.49 8.44
N ARG A 120 6.97 -7.29 8.27
CA ARG A 120 6.17 -6.10 7.99
C ARG A 120 5.76 -6.17 6.53
N THR A 121 4.56 -6.63 6.27
CA THR A 121 4.00 -6.68 4.93
C THR A 121 2.61 -6.09 5.01
N TYR A 122 2.35 -5.06 4.21
CA TYR A 122 1.00 -4.57 4.01
C TYR A 122 0.42 -5.24 2.77
N TYR A 123 -0.83 -5.61 2.85
CA TYR A 123 -1.55 -6.24 1.75
C TYR A 123 -3.04 -5.93 1.84
N THR A 124 -3.69 -5.96 0.69
CA THR A 124 -5.14 -5.88 0.61
C THR A 124 -5.67 -6.96 -0.33
N LEU A 125 -6.84 -7.46 -0.04
CA LEU A 125 -7.68 -8.22 -0.95
C LEU A 125 -9.06 -7.57 -0.90
N HIS A 126 -9.42 -6.88 -1.97
CA HIS A 126 -10.55 -5.97 -2.02
C HIS A 126 -11.52 -6.36 -3.12
N TYR A 127 -12.75 -6.65 -2.75
CA TYR A 127 -13.86 -7.02 -3.63
C TYR A 127 -14.77 -5.82 -3.86
N SER A 128 -15.24 -5.62 -5.07
CA SER A 128 -16.21 -4.58 -5.38
C SER A 128 -17.18 -4.99 -6.49
N GLN A 129 -18.41 -4.48 -6.40
CA GLN A 129 -19.49 -4.63 -7.38
C GLN A 129 -19.92 -3.27 -7.93
N PRO A 130 -20.48 -3.23 -9.16
CA PRO A 130 -20.98 -1.99 -9.75
C PRO A 130 -22.16 -1.35 -9.01
N ASP A 131 -22.91 -2.14 -8.24
CA ASP A 131 -24.06 -1.72 -7.43
C ASP A 131 -23.68 -1.02 -6.12
N GLY A 132 -22.37 -0.93 -5.81
CA GLY A 132 -21.85 -0.18 -4.67
C GLY A 132 -21.32 -1.04 -3.53
N LEU A 133 -21.64 -2.33 -3.51
CA LEU A 133 -21.03 -3.24 -2.53
C LEU A 133 -19.51 -3.27 -2.69
N ASP A 134 -18.83 -3.01 -1.59
CA ASP A 134 -17.38 -2.86 -1.56
C ASP A 134 -16.86 -3.38 -0.21
N CYS A 135 -16.01 -4.41 -0.25
CA CYS A 135 -15.52 -5.04 0.98
C CYS A 135 -14.16 -5.71 0.76
N GLY A 136 -13.46 -6.01 1.86
CA GLY A 136 -12.18 -6.70 1.73
C GLY A 136 -11.37 -6.78 3.02
N PHE A 137 -10.27 -7.50 2.92
CA PHE A 137 -9.29 -7.68 3.99
C PHE A 137 -8.09 -6.77 3.76
N HIS A 138 -7.75 -6.00 4.77
CA HIS A 138 -6.66 -5.04 4.76
C HIS A 138 -5.71 -5.32 5.91
N CYS A 139 -4.43 -5.43 5.61
CA CYS A 139 -3.37 -5.48 6.61
C CYS A 139 -2.52 -4.21 6.48
N GLU A 140 -2.97 -3.16 7.10
CA GLU A 140 -2.35 -1.82 7.10
C GLU A 140 -2.86 -1.01 8.29
N PRO A 141 -2.16 0.07 8.71
CA PRO A 141 -2.67 0.96 9.75
C PRO A 141 -4.00 1.58 9.34
N ASN A 142 -4.97 1.53 10.24
CA ASN A 142 -6.29 2.12 10.05
C ASN A 142 -6.73 2.79 11.36
N PRO A 143 -7.15 4.08 11.36
CA PRO A 143 -7.55 4.78 12.58
C PRO A 143 -8.83 4.26 13.23
N HIS A 144 -9.61 3.44 12.51
CA HIS A 144 -10.89 2.92 12.99
C HIS A 144 -10.76 1.55 13.67
N VAL A 145 -9.57 0.93 13.70
CA VAL A 145 -9.34 -0.38 14.31
C VAL A 145 -8.04 -0.42 15.12
N ASP A 146 -8.07 -1.14 16.24
CA ASP A 146 -6.88 -1.42 17.04
C ASP A 146 -6.16 -2.66 16.51
N GLY A 147 -5.39 -2.51 15.43
CA GLY A 147 -4.65 -3.61 14.80
C GLY A 147 -4.36 -3.31 13.33
N LEU A 148 -3.62 -4.22 12.69
CA LEU A 148 -3.30 -4.06 11.28
C LEU A 148 -4.27 -4.80 10.37
N LEU A 149 -4.64 -6.02 10.74
CA LEU A 149 -5.48 -6.87 9.89
C LEU A 149 -6.95 -6.71 10.26
N HIS A 150 -7.71 -6.20 9.31
CA HIS A 150 -9.14 -5.97 9.47
C HIS A 150 -9.89 -6.30 8.19
N TYR A 151 -11.16 -6.61 8.34
CA TYR A 151 -12.15 -6.62 7.28
C TYR A 151 -12.87 -5.29 7.28
N GLN A 152 -13.13 -4.73 6.10
CA GLN A 152 -13.99 -3.56 5.93
C GLN A 152 -15.09 -3.86 4.92
N LYS A 153 -16.27 -3.25 5.10
CA LYS A 153 -17.43 -3.43 4.23
C LYS A 153 -18.26 -2.17 4.20
N ARG A 154 -18.79 -1.83 3.03
CA ARG A 154 -19.94 -0.94 2.83
C ARG A 154 -20.89 -1.59 1.83
N GLU A 155 -22.19 -1.37 1.98
CA GLU A 155 -23.22 -1.96 1.11
C GLU A 155 -23.50 -1.10 -0.11
N ASP A 156 -23.34 0.21 0.02
CA ASP A 156 -23.58 1.19 -1.06
C ASP A 156 -22.45 2.24 -1.07
N THR A 157 -22.27 2.88 -2.22
CA THR A 157 -21.25 3.94 -2.40
C THR A 157 -21.42 5.13 -1.46
N ASN A 158 -22.64 5.38 -0.96
CA ASN A 158 -22.94 6.46 -0.02
C ASN A 158 -22.78 6.06 1.44
N ASP A 159 -22.62 4.78 1.72
CA ASP A 159 -22.48 4.26 3.08
C ASP A 159 -21.08 4.48 3.63
N ALA A 160 -20.98 4.65 4.95
CA ALA A 160 -19.73 4.57 5.65
C ALA A 160 -19.24 3.11 5.73
N TYR A 161 -17.92 2.92 5.71
CA TYR A 161 -17.36 1.60 5.98
C TYR A 161 -17.59 1.17 7.42
N THR A 162 -17.93 -0.08 7.59
CA THR A 162 -17.83 -0.82 8.85
C THR A 162 -16.50 -1.57 8.90
N TYR A 163 -15.97 -1.81 10.08
CA TYR A 163 -14.67 -2.43 10.29
C TYR A 163 -14.76 -3.53 11.33
N GLU A 164 -14.05 -4.61 11.11
CA GLU A 164 -13.97 -5.77 12.01
C GLU A 164 -12.53 -6.28 12.08
N LEU A 165 -11.99 -6.48 13.27
CA LEU A 165 -10.70 -7.14 13.44
C LEU A 165 -10.80 -8.62 13.04
N VAL A 166 -9.85 -9.08 12.24
CA VAL A 166 -9.76 -10.46 11.79
C VAL A 166 -8.34 -11.01 12.00
N SER A 167 -8.20 -12.33 11.90
CA SER A 167 -6.88 -12.95 11.94
C SER A 167 -6.83 -14.17 11.03
N PHE A 168 -5.72 -14.34 10.30
CA PHE A 168 -5.48 -15.50 9.45
C PHE A 168 -4.20 -16.22 9.89
N GLY A 169 -4.35 -17.46 10.35
CA GLY A 169 -3.21 -18.33 10.63
C GLY A 169 -2.66 -18.93 9.34
N ALA A 170 -1.89 -18.17 8.54
CA ALA A 170 -1.28 -18.62 7.30
C ALA A 170 0.25 -18.67 7.43
N ARG A 171 0.89 -19.68 6.80
CA ARG A 171 2.34 -19.86 6.80
C ARG A 171 3.01 -19.46 5.47
N SER A 172 2.21 -19.15 4.46
CA SER A 172 2.67 -18.74 3.13
C SER A 172 1.76 -17.67 2.55
N VAL A 173 2.25 -16.92 1.59
CA VAL A 173 1.50 -15.88 0.89
C VAL A 173 0.30 -16.47 0.15
N THR A 174 0.50 -17.59 -0.55
CA THR A 174 -0.57 -18.32 -1.25
C THR A 174 -1.60 -18.88 -0.29
N GLY A 175 -1.17 -19.46 0.82
CA GLY A 175 -2.08 -19.93 1.86
C GLY A 175 -2.89 -18.80 2.50
N LEU A 176 -2.33 -17.60 2.61
CA LEU A 176 -3.05 -16.41 3.06
C LEU A 176 -4.11 -15.99 2.03
N LEU A 177 -3.76 -15.97 0.74
CA LEU A 177 -4.71 -15.67 -0.33
C LEU A 177 -5.94 -16.58 -0.27
N TRP A 178 -5.72 -17.90 -0.18
CA TRP A 178 -6.82 -18.86 -0.12
C TRP A 178 -7.72 -18.67 1.10
N LYS A 179 -7.13 -18.43 2.27
CA LYS A 179 -7.91 -18.12 3.48
C LYS A 179 -8.71 -16.84 3.38
N MET A 180 -8.18 -15.82 2.73
CA MET A 180 -8.94 -14.59 2.48
C MET A 180 -10.06 -14.82 1.46
N MET A 181 -9.84 -15.62 0.42
CA MET A 181 -10.88 -15.97 -0.56
C MET A 181 -12.01 -16.78 0.09
N ASP A 182 -11.68 -17.80 0.88
CA ASP A 182 -12.67 -18.59 1.63
C ASP A 182 -13.48 -17.72 2.62
N ALA A 183 -12.79 -16.80 3.31
CA ALA A 183 -13.45 -15.89 4.25
C ALA A 183 -14.30 -14.84 3.55
N LEU A 184 -13.93 -14.43 2.33
CA LEU A 184 -14.72 -13.53 1.49
C LEU A 184 -16.00 -14.22 1.04
N ASP A 185 -15.90 -15.46 0.55
CA ASP A 185 -17.03 -16.29 0.14
C ASP A 185 -18.05 -16.40 1.28
N ALA A 186 -17.62 -16.82 2.46
CA ALA A 186 -18.47 -16.94 3.63
C ALA A 186 -19.19 -15.62 4.04
N ARG A 187 -18.58 -14.45 3.77
CA ARG A 187 -19.14 -13.14 4.13
C ARG A 187 -20.02 -12.54 3.05
N LEU A 188 -19.93 -13.03 1.82
CA LEU A 188 -20.78 -12.61 0.71
C LEU A 188 -22.07 -13.44 0.63
N ASP A 189 -22.07 -14.65 1.22
CA ASP A 189 -23.25 -15.51 1.33
C ASP A 189 -24.23 -15.05 2.45
N ASP A 190 -23.76 -14.25 3.41
CA ASP A 190 -24.59 -13.65 4.48
C ASP A 190 -25.34 -12.40 3.99
#